data_98265bb37289f3ddc26fc261a7656f98
#
_entry.id   98265bb37289f3ddc26fc261a7656f98
#
_cell.length_a   1.000
_cell.length_b   1.000
_cell.length_c   1.000
_cell.angle_alpha   90.00
_cell.angle_beta   90.00
_cell.angle_gamma   90.00
#
_symmetry.space_group_name_H-M   'P 1'
#
loop_
_entity.id
_entity.type
_entity.pdbx_description
1 polymer ?
#
loop_
_entity_poly.entity_id
_entity_poly.type
_entity_poly.pdbx_seq_one_letter_code
_entity_poly.pdbx_strand_id
1 'polypeptide(L)'
;AVAAAQGKLAKQSDVALEIWRSPDQLRAGVASGQFKVMMSPSNVGVNLRNQGQKVGMVNILTNGITQLMCKGGAITSPQELIGKRILVPFKNDMPDIVLQALLKKLNIDINKLEITYAATPTEALGLFLLKDFHGAVLPEPMASAVVLKGKMFGVDIVQGFDLVKEWGQAFNTKPLIPMAGIIANEEYFHA
;
A
#
# COMPACT_ATOMS: atom_id res chain seq x y z
N ALA A 1 16.35 7.39 -4.90
CA ALA A 1 15.57 8.19 -5.84
C ALA A 1 16.01 9.66 -5.87
N VAL A 2 15.93 10.41 -4.74
CA VAL A 2 16.27 11.85 -4.70
C VAL A 2 17.71 12.11 -5.14
N ALA A 3 18.69 11.35 -4.61
CA ALA A 3 20.10 11.51 -4.99
C ALA A 3 20.35 11.22 -6.48
N ALA A 4 19.65 10.24 -7.05
CA ALA A 4 19.72 9.94 -8.50
C ALA A 4 19.09 11.09 -9.31
N ALA A 5 17.91 11.56 -8.94
CA ALA A 5 17.22 12.69 -9.60
C ALA A 5 18.03 13.99 -9.55
N GLN A 6 18.85 14.18 -8.50
CA GLN A 6 19.76 15.32 -8.35
C GLN A 6 21.13 15.12 -9.04
N GLY A 7 21.33 14.02 -9.78
CA GLY A 7 22.61 13.71 -10.44
C GLY A 7 23.76 13.37 -9.49
N LYS A 8 23.49 13.18 -8.18
CA LYS A 8 24.54 12.91 -7.18
C LYS A 8 25.21 11.55 -7.35
N LEU A 9 24.58 10.62 -8.10
CA LEU A 9 25.13 9.31 -8.43
C LEU A 9 25.83 9.26 -9.79
N ALA A 10 25.77 10.32 -10.59
CA ALA A 10 26.32 10.36 -11.95
C ALA A 10 27.82 10.09 -12.03
N LYS A 11 28.58 10.35 -10.93
CA LYS A 11 30.01 10.05 -10.85
C LYS A 11 30.32 8.55 -10.62
N GLN A 12 29.32 7.77 -10.20
CA GLN A 12 29.48 6.35 -9.85
C GLN A 12 28.79 5.44 -10.85
N SER A 13 27.68 5.91 -11.43
CA SER A 13 26.88 5.11 -12.37
C SER A 13 26.05 6.03 -13.25
N ASP A 14 25.84 5.65 -14.51
CA ASP A 14 24.83 6.27 -15.36
C ASP A 14 23.45 5.78 -14.95
N VAL A 15 22.75 6.59 -14.14
CA VAL A 15 21.45 6.24 -13.54
C VAL A 15 20.37 7.12 -14.13
N ALA A 16 19.50 6.53 -14.95
CA ALA A 16 18.24 7.14 -15.37
C ALA A 16 17.13 6.79 -14.36
N LEU A 17 16.42 7.81 -13.87
CA LEU A 17 15.29 7.63 -12.97
C LEU A 17 13.98 7.76 -13.74
N GLU A 18 13.17 6.71 -13.70
CA GLU A 18 11.81 6.73 -14.24
C GLU A 18 10.79 6.53 -13.10
N ILE A 19 9.69 7.29 -13.15
CA ILE A 19 8.61 7.20 -12.16
C ILE A 19 7.47 6.40 -12.77
N TRP A 20 7.26 5.18 -12.28
CA TRP A 20 6.08 4.41 -12.64
C TRP A 20 4.83 4.96 -11.89
N ARG A 21 3.66 4.93 -12.56
CA ARG A 21 2.42 5.53 -12.06
C ARG A 21 1.34 4.50 -11.74
N SER A 22 1.53 3.26 -12.17
CA SER A 22 0.61 2.17 -11.90
C SER A 22 1.36 0.85 -11.71
N PRO A 23 0.81 -0.11 -10.94
CA PRO A 23 1.39 -1.45 -10.83
C PRO A 23 1.59 -2.14 -12.18
N ASP A 24 0.72 -1.89 -13.15
CA ASP A 24 0.84 -2.49 -14.49
C ASP A 24 2.01 -1.94 -15.28
N GLN A 25 2.28 -0.62 -15.18
CA GLN A 25 3.48 -0.02 -15.76
C GLN A 25 4.75 -0.61 -15.15
N LEU A 26 4.76 -0.80 -13.81
CA LEU A 26 5.88 -1.44 -13.13
C LEU A 26 6.10 -2.88 -13.64
N ARG A 27 5.03 -3.69 -13.71
CA ARG A 27 5.11 -5.08 -14.24
C ARG A 27 5.61 -5.12 -15.67
N ALA A 28 5.09 -4.25 -16.54
CA ALA A 28 5.54 -4.15 -17.93
C ALA A 28 7.01 -3.75 -18.05
N GLY A 29 7.48 -2.77 -17.26
CA GLY A 29 8.87 -2.34 -17.23
C GLY A 29 9.85 -3.44 -16.77
N VAL A 30 9.41 -4.30 -15.83
CA VAL A 30 10.18 -5.48 -15.42
C VAL A 30 10.22 -6.52 -16.56
N ALA A 31 9.05 -6.87 -17.10
CA ALA A 31 8.94 -7.90 -18.14
C ALA A 31 9.72 -7.55 -19.42
N SER A 32 9.77 -6.28 -19.79
CA SER A 32 10.57 -5.78 -20.94
C SER A 32 12.05 -5.64 -20.64
N GLY A 33 12.49 -5.80 -19.38
CA GLY A 33 13.87 -5.56 -18.96
C GLY A 33 14.28 -4.08 -18.89
N GLN A 34 13.33 -3.16 -19.04
CA GLN A 34 13.56 -1.72 -18.95
C GLN A 34 13.99 -1.31 -17.54
N PHE A 35 13.32 -1.84 -16.51
CA PHE A 35 13.64 -1.55 -15.12
C PHE A 35 14.61 -2.59 -14.56
N LYS A 36 15.78 -2.13 -14.13
CA LYS A 36 16.81 -2.97 -13.52
C LYS A 36 16.70 -3.02 -12.00
N VAL A 37 16.44 -1.86 -11.40
CA VAL A 37 16.26 -1.68 -9.96
C VAL A 37 15.01 -0.83 -9.75
N MET A 38 14.10 -1.26 -8.88
CA MET A 38 12.84 -0.54 -8.69
C MET A 38 12.38 -0.55 -7.24
N MET A 39 11.78 0.55 -6.82
CA MET A 39 10.98 0.57 -5.60
C MET A 39 9.60 0.02 -5.91
N SER A 40 9.13 -0.93 -5.12
CA SER A 40 7.91 -1.68 -5.41
C SER A 40 7.21 -2.13 -4.12
N PRO A 41 5.89 -2.29 -4.13
CA PRO A 41 5.21 -3.08 -3.11
C PRO A 41 5.81 -4.49 -3.03
N SER A 42 5.95 -5.02 -1.82
CA SER A 42 6.62 -6.30 -1.58
C SER A 42 5.94 -7.48 -2.28
N ASN A 43 4.61 -7.49 -2.33
CA ASN A 43 3.81 -8.50 -3.04
C ASN A 43 4.08 -8.51 -4.55
N VAL A 44 4.38 -7.36 -5.16
CA VAL A 44 4.66 -7.27 -6.60
C VAL A 44 5.95 -8.03 -6.93
N GLY A 45 7.01 -7.83 -6.14
CA GLY A 45 8.27 -8.59 -6.31
C GLY A 45 8.07 -10.10 -6.20
N VAL A 46 7.32 -10.53 -5.18
CA VAL A 46 6.99 -11.97 -4.99
C VAL A 46 6.18 -12.51 -6.16
N ASN A 47 5.16 -11.79 -6.61
CA ASN A 47 4.32 -12.21 -7.74
C ASN A 47 5.11 -12.30 -9.04
N LEU A 48 5.97 -11.32 -9.34
CA LEU A 48 6.83 -11.35 -10.52
C LEU A 48 7.76 -12.57 -10.51
N ARG A 49 8.36 -12.86 -9.36
CA ARG A 49 9.22 -14.06 -9.21
C ARG A 49 8.42 -15.35 -9.42
N ASN A 50 7.24 -15.46 -8.84
CA ASN A 50 6.36 -16.62 -9.03
C ASN A 50 5.89 -16.80 -10.47
N GLN A 51 5.85 -15.72 -11.26
CA GLN A 51 5.57 -15.72 -12.70
C GLN A 51 6.80 -16.01 -13.56
N GLY A 52 7.94 -16.38 -12.94
CA GLY A 52 9.17 -16.74 -13.64
C GLY A 52 10.08 -15.57 -14.02
N GLN A 53 9.76 -14.34 -13.56
CA GLN A 53 10.66 -13.20 -13.77
C GLN A 53 11.90 -13.33 -12.87
N LYS A 54 13.07 -13.06 -13.42
CA LYS A 54 14.35 -13.11 -12.69
C LYS A 54 14.54 -11.84 -11.85
N VAL A 55 13.75 -11.71 -10.79
CA VAL A 55 13.82 -10.59 -9.85
C VAL A 55 13.98 -11.09 -8.42
N GLY A 56 14.75 -10.37 -7.63
CA GLY A 56 14.96 -10.62 -6.20
C GLY A 56 14.62 -9.40 -5.35
N MET A 57 14.17 -9.66 -4.12
CA MET A 57 13.98 -8.62 -3.11
C MET A 57 15.33 -8.28 -2.49
N VAL A 58 15.78 -7.03 -2.66
CA VAL A 58 17.04 -6.55 -2.09
C VAL A 58 16.85 -6.18 -0.61
N ASN A 59 15.80 -5.44 -0.31
CA ASN A 59 15.45 -5.06 1.07
C ASN A 59 13.99 -4.63 1.19
N ILE A 60 13.53 -4.49 2.43
CA ILE A 60 12.27 -3.82 2.78
C ILE A 60 12.61 -2.46 3.40
N LEU A 61 12.05 -1.41 2.84
CA LEU A 61 12.27 -0.02 3.28
C LEU A 61 11.12 0.53 4.11
N THR A 62 9.90 0.08 3.87
CA THR A 62 8.71 0.58 4.56
C THR A 62 7.91 -0.55 5.17
N ASN A 63 7.47 -0.32 6.41
CA ASN A 63 6.63 -1.24 7.16
C ASN A 63 5.39 -0.50 7.65
N GLY A 64 4.21 -1.13 7.53
CA GLY A 64 2.98 -0.69 8.17
C GLY A 64 2.51 0.72 7.80
N ILE A 65 2.71 1.16 6.57
CA ILE A 65 2.33 2.51 6.12
C ILE A 65 0.83 2.67 5.84
N THR A 66 0.05 1.63 5.98
CA THR A 66 -1.40 1.65 5.71
C THR A 66 -2.17 1.88 6.99
N GLN A 67 -3.08 2.85 6.98
CA GLN A 67 -3.91 3.27 8.11
C GLN A 67 -5.39 3.11 7.78
N LEU A 68 -6.20 2.78 8.78
CA LEU A 68 -7.66 2.89 8.69
C LEU A 68 -8.05 4.31 9.13
N MET A 69 -8.63 5.07 8.20
CA MET A 69 -9.15 6.41 8.46
C MET A 69 -10.67 6.36 8.51
N CYS A 70 -11.30 6.99 9.50
CA CYS A 70 -12.73 6.88 9.78
C CYS A 70 -13.43 8.23 9.77
N LYS A 71 -14.70 8.26 9.33
CA LYS A 71 -15.64 9.38 9.45
C LYS A 71 -16.75 9.06 10.44
N GLY A 72 -17.19 10.08 11.19
CA GLY A 72 -18.30 9.93 12.14
C GLY A 72 -17.98 9.11 13.39
N GLY A 73 -16.70 9.01 13.73
CA GLY A 73 -16.17 8.27 14.86
C GLY A 73 -15.18 7.16 14.47
N ALA A 74 -14.33 6.79 15.42
CA ALA A 74 -13.34 5.75 15.22
C ALA A 74 -13.99 4.36 15.18
N ILE A 75 -13.54 3.52 14.23
CA ILE A 75 -13.75 2.07 14.24
C ILE A 75 -12.60 1.51 15.06
N THR A 76 -12.89 0.94 16.23
CA THR A 76 -11.88 0.64 17.25
C THR A 76 -11.38 -0.81 17.22
N SER A 77 -12.09 -1.69 16.49
CA SER A 77 -11.72 -3.09 16.31
C SER A 77 -12.07 -3.60 14.91
N PRO A 78 -11.39 -4.66 14.42
CA PRO A 78 -11.73 -5.27 13.14
C PRO A 78 -13.16 -5.77 13.03
N GLN A 79 -13.78 -6.21 14.14
CA GLN A 79 -15.16 -6.70 14.20
C GLN A 79 -16.17 -5.62 13.87
N GLU A 80 -15.90 -4.37 14.21
CA GLU A 80 -16.76 -3.23 13.92
C GLU A 80 -16.82 -2.85 12.44
N LEU A 81 -15.96 -3.44 11.59
CA LEU A 81 -16.03 -3.27 10.12
C LEU A 81 -17.27 -3.94 9.52
N ILE A 82 -17.89 -4.90 10.20
CA ILE A 82 -19.09 -5.60 9.72
C ILE A 82 -20.23 -4.58 9.49
N GLY A 83 -20.81 -4.61 8.28
CA GLY A 83 -21.87 -3.70 7.85
C GLY A 83 -21.38 -2.29 7.52
N LYS A 84 -20.07 -2.04 7.50
CA LYS A 84 -19.52 -0.72 7.17
C LYS A 84 -19.13 -0.62 5.70
N ARG A 85 -19.30 0.59 5.14
CA ARG A 85 -18.79 0.95 3.81
C ARG A 85 -17.34 1.37 3.92
N ILE A 86 -16.46 0.55 3.36
CA ILE A 86 -15.00 0.72 3.45
C ILE A 86 -14.43 0.95 2.06
N LEU A 87 -13.65 1.99 1.91
CA LEU A 87 -12.94 2.33 0.69
C LEU A 87 -11.52 1.80 0.75
N VAL A 88 -11.08 1.08 -0.30
CA VAL A 88 -9.75 0.48 -0.37
C VAL A 88 -9.12 0.81 -1.73
N PRO A 89 -7.93 1.42 -1.81
CA PRO A 89 -7.22 1.61 -3.06
C PRO A 89 -6.53 0.32 -3.51
N PHE A 90 -6.34 0.19 -4.84
CA PHE A 90 -5.56 -0.90 -5.43
C PHE A 90 -6.07 -2.30 -5.08
N LYS A 91 -7.20 -2.69 -5.68
CA LYS A 91 -7.73 -4.05 -5.54
C LYS A 91 -6.66 -5.10 -5.83
N ASN A 92 -6.55 -6.10 -4.96
CA ASN A 92 -5.56 -7.18 -5.00
C ASN A 92 -4.10 -6.71 -4.87
N ASP A 93 -3.87 -5.53 -4.29
CA ASP A 93 -2.53 -5.06 -3.93
C ASP A 93 -2.40 -4.80 -2.42
N MET A 94 -1.25 -4.32 -1.95
CA MET A 94 -0.90 -4.36 -0.51
C MET A 94 -1.98 -3.87 0.47
N PRO A 95 -2.66 -2.72 0.29
CA PRO A 95 -3.70 -2.29 1.23
C PRO A 95 -4.85 -3.30 1.35
N ASP A 96 -5.27 -3.84 0.22
CA ASP A 96 -6.36 -4.82 0.12
C ASP A 96 -5.93 -6.19 0.68
N ILE A 97 -4.75 -6.67 0.29
CA ILE A 97 -4.19 -7.96 0.76
C ILE A 97 -4.05 -7.97 2.27
N VAL A 98 -3.54 -6.90 2.87
CA VAL A 98 -3.39 -6.78 4.33
C VAL A 98 -4.73 -6.82 5.03
N LEU A 99 -5.72 -6.05 4.54
CA LEU A 99 -7.06 -6.06 5.10
C LEU A 99 -7.70 -7.46 5.01
N GLN A 100 -7.70 -8.07 3.83
CA GLN A 100 -8.27 -9.40 3.59
C GLN A 100 -7.61 -10.49 4.46
N ALA A 101 -6.27 -10.47 4.55
CA ALA A 101 -5.53 -11.44 5.35
C ALA A 101 -5.85 -11.30 6.86
N LEU A 102 -5.95 -10.06 7.36
CA LEU A 102 -6.32 -9.79 8.75
C LEU A 102 -7.74 -10.28 9.04
N LEU A 103 -8.73 -9.91 8.21
CA LEU A 103 -10.12 -10.34 8.37
C LEU A 103 -10.24 -11.86 8.34
N LYS A 104 -9.60 -12.51 7.37
CA LYS A 104 -9.58 -13.98 7.27
C LYS A 104 -8.98 -14.62 8.52
N LYS A 105 -7.88 -14.10 9.04
CA LYS A 105 -7.22 -14.61 10.25
C LYS A 105 -8.11 -14.49 11.49
N LEU A 106 -8.91 -13.42 11.55
CA LEU A 106 -9.85 -13.17 12.64
C LEU A 106 -11.23 -13.85 12.44
N ASN A 107 -11.40 -14.68 11.40
CA ASN A 107 -12.67 -15.32 11.01
C ASN A 107 -13.79 -14.31 10.75
N ILE A 108 -13.47 -13.12 10.25
CA ILE A 108 -14.43 -12.12 9.81
C ILE A 108 -14.70 -12.32 8.32
N ASP A 109 -15.95 -12.59 7.98
CA ASP A 109 -16.36 -12.74 6.58
C ASP A 109 -16.33 -11.39 5.87
N ILE A 110 -15.47 -11.26 4.87
CA ILE A 110 -15.30 -10.03 4.09
C ILE A 110 -16.60 -9.63 3.36
N ASN A 111 -17.47 -10.58 3.02
CA ASN A 111 -18.75 -10.29 2.37
C ASN A 111 -19.75 -9.58 3.28
N LYS A 112 -19.46 -9.50 4.58
CA LYS A 112 -20.22 -8.71 5.54
C LYS A 112 -19.81 -7.23 5.58
N LEU A 113 -18.78 -6.85 4.83
CA LEU A 113 -18.35 -5.47 4.62
C LEU A 113 -18.80 -5.00 3.22
N GLU A 114 -19.14 -3.73 3.10
CA GLU A 114 -19.40 -3.10 1.79
C GLU A 114 -18.10 -2.46 1.29
N ILE A 115 -17.27 -3.24 0.57
CA ILE A 115 -15.99 -2.75 0.07
C ILE A 115 -16.15 -2.11 -1.30
N THR A 116 -15.70 -0.85 -1.42
CA THR A 116 -15.54 -0.14 -2.69
C THR A 116 -14.05 0.02 -2.98
N TYR A 117 -13.65 -0.26 -4.21
CA TYR A 117 -12.26 -0.10 -4.63
C TYR A 117 -12.04 1.18 -5.43
N ALA A 118 -10.93 1.85 -5.16
CA ALA A 118 -10.43 2.96 -5.97
C ALA A 118 -9.18 2.53 -6.74
N ALA A 119 -8.96 3.10 -7.92
CA ALA A 119 -7.82 2.76 -8.75
C ALA A 119 -6.49 3.29 -8.19
N THR A 120 -6.53 4.38 -7.42
CA THR A 120 -5.34 5.01 -6.82
C THR A 120 -5.64 5.54 -5.41
N PRO A 121 -4.61 5.72 -4.55
CA PRO A 121 -4.80 6.36 -3.25
C PRO A 121 -5.29 7.81 -3.34
N THR A 122 -4.92 8.53 -4.39
CA THR A 122 -5.41 9.90 -4.62
C THR A 122 -6.90 9.93 -4.93
N GLU A 123 -7.37 9.01 -5.77
CA GLU A 123 -8.81 8.83 -6.03
C GLU A 123 -9.55 8.43 -4.75
N ALA A 124 -9.01 7.46 -4.00
CA ALA A 124 -9.59 7.05 -2.72
C ALA A 124 -9.74 8.22 -1.75
N LEU A 125 -8.74 9.10 -1.64
CA LEU A 125 -8.81 10.29 -0.82
C LEU A 125 -9.98 11.20 -1.26
N GLY A 126 -10.10 11.46 -2.55
CA GLY A 126 -11.20 12.28 -3.10
C GLY A 126 -12.58 11.67 -2.84
N LEU A 127 -12.74 10.39 -3.15
CA LEU A 127 -13.99 9.67 -2.92
C LEU A 127 -14.35 9.62 -1.42
N PHE A 128 -13.37 9.38 -0.55
CA PHE A 128 -13.60 9.32 0.89
C PHE A 128 -14.09 10.66 1.44
N LEU A 129 -13.57 11.79 0.95
CA LEU A 129 -14.06 13.11 1.37
C LEU A 129 -15.49 13.41 0.89
N LEU A 130 -15.81 13.04 -0.35
CA LEU A 130 -17.04 13.46 -1.03
C LEU A 130 -18.19 12.47 -0.87
N LYS A 131 -17.93 11.19 -0.64
CA LYS A 131 -18.94 10.13 -0.58
C LYS A 131 -19.13 9.63 0.85
N ASP A 132 -20.22 8.91 1.06
CA ASP A 132 -20.61 8.39 2.36
C ASP A 132 -19.93 7.03 2.64
N PHE A 133 -18.69 7.07 3.11
CA PHE A 133 -17.94 5.94 3.63
C PHE A 133 -17.76 6.07 5.13
N HIS A 134 -17.76 4.93 5.84
CA HIS A 134 -17.43 4.88 7.27
C HIS A 134 -15.92 4.86 7.50
N GLY A 135 -15.19 4.20 6.62
CA GLY A 135 -13.74 4.09 6.70
C GLY A 135 -13.07 4.01 5.34
N ALA A 136 -11.77 4.33 5.32
CA ALA A 136 -10.90 4.13 4.18
C ALA A 136 -9.56 3.57 4.63
N VAL A 137 -9.07 2.55 3.94
CA VAL A 137 -7.74 1.97 4.17
C VAL A 137 -6.74 2.70 3.28
N LEU A 138 -6.01 3.66 3.82
CA LEU A 138 -5.15 4.56 3.06
C LEU A 138 -3.68 4.39 3.44
N PRO A 139 -2.77 4.31 2.46
CA PRO A 139 -1.34 4.37 2.74
C PRO A 139 -0.91 5.81 3.06
N GLU A 140 0.16 5.97 3.82
CA GLU A 140 0.85 7.26 3.91
C GLU A 140 1.48 7.63 2.56
N PRO A 141 1.51 8.91 2.18
CA PRO A 141 1.07 10.10 2.95
C PRO A 141 -0.43 10.44 2.80
N MET A 142 -1.24 9.61 2.12
CA MET A 142 -2.66 9.91 1.86
C MET A 142 -3.50 9.85 3.14
N ALA A 143 -3.15 9.00 4.10
CA ALA A 143 -3.81 8.94 5.40
C ALA A 143 -3.69 10.27 6.16
N SER A 144 -2.49 10.84 6.22
CA SER A 144 -2.28 12.17 6.80
C SER A 144 -2.96 13.28 5.99
N ALA A 145 -2.88 13.20 4.66
CA ALA A 145 -3.48 14.21 3.78
C ALA A 145 -5.00 14.28 3.90
N VAL A 146 -5.68 13.14 4.09
CA VAL A 146 -7.14 13.12 4.22
C VAL A 146 -7.62 13.78 5.50
N VAL A 147 -6.87 13.69 6.60
CA VAL A 147 -7.18 14.39 7.85
C VAL A 147 -7.07 15.91 7.66
N LEU A 148 -5.99 16.38 7.03
CA LEU A 148 -5.79 17.80 6.77
C LEU A 148 -6.89 18.36 5.84
N LYS A 149 -7.19 17.66 4.75
CA LYS A 149 -8.24 18.07 3.82
C LYS A 149 -9.63 17.97 4.45
N GLY A 150 -9.90 16.94 5.25
CA GLY A 150 -11.16 16.81 6.00
C GLY A 150 -11.46 18.04 6.83
N LYS A 151 -10.48 18.53 7.58
CA LYS A 151 -10.63 19.77 8.36
C LYS A 151 -10.99 20.98 7.50
N MET A 152 -10.42 21.10 6.30
CA MET A 152 -10.74 22.20 5.38
C MET A 152 -12.18 22.13 4.85
N PHE A 153 -12.76 20.94 4.75
CA PHE A 153 -14.13 20.71 4.29
C PHE A 153 -15.14 20.50 5.43
N GLY A 154 -14.74 20.71 6.69
CA GLY A 154 -15.62 20.51 7.85
C GLY A 154 -15.96 19.05 8.12
N VAL A 155 -15.15 18.12 7.60
CA VAL A 155 -15.32 16.66 7.80
C VAL A 155 -14.33 16.22 8.87
N ASP A 156 -14.85 15.72 9.99
CA ASP A 156 -14.00 15.13 11.03
C ASP A 156 -13.56 13.72 10.63
N ILE A 157 -12.24 13.55 10.52
CA ILE A 157 -11.61 12.30 10.14
C ILE A 157 -10.61 11.92 11.21
N VAL A 158 -10.78 10.74 11.77
CA VAL A 158 -9.95 10.19 12.83
C VAL A 158 -9.33 8.86 12.38
N GLN A 159 -8.23 8.49 13.01
CA GLN A 159 -7.66 7.15 12.83
C GLN A 159 -8.53 6.11 13.54
N GLY A 160 -8.77 4.98 12.89
CA GLY A 160 -9.38 3.81 13.47
C GLY A 160 -8.38 2.92 14.20
N PHE A 161 -8.68 1.64 14.32
CA PHE A 161 -7.75 0.69 14.94
C PHE A 161 -6.43 0.63 14.15
N ASP A 162 -5.34 0.33 14.86
CA ASP A 162 -4.01 0.19 14.27
C ASP A 162 -3.87 -1.17 13.57
N LEU A 163 -3.87 -1.15 12.23
CA LEU A 163 -3.74 -2.34 11.39
C LEU A 163 -2.47 -3.14 11.70
N VAL A 164 -1.37 -2.46 12.03
CA VAL A 164 -0.08 -3.11 12.30
C VAL A 164 -0.13 -3.83 13.65
N LYS A 165 -0.73 -3.20 14.65
CA LYS A 165 -0.94 -3.78 15.98
C LYS A 165 -1.86 -4.99 15.90
N GLU A 166 -3.01 -4.85 15.23
CA GLU A 166 -3.97 -5.94 15.04
C GLU A 166 -3.36 -7.11 14.26
N TRP A 167 -2.52 -6.81 13.25
CA TRP A 167 -1.76 -7.83 12.53
C TRP A 167 -0.84 -8.62 13.46
N GLY A 168 -0.03 -7.92 14.26
CA GLY A 168 0.88 -8.56 15.21
C GLY A 168 0.16 -9.49 16.19
N GLN A 169 -0.98 -9.04 16.72
CA GLN A 169 -1.81 -9.82 17.63
C GLN A 169 -2.45 -11.02 16.92
N ALA A 170 -3.08 -10.81 15.78
CA ALA A 170 -3.78 -11.86 15.04
C ALA A 170 -2.85 -12.98 14.57
N PHE A 171 -1.66 -12.63 14.09
CA PHE A 171 -0.69 -13.59 13.56
C PHE A 171 0.35 -14.06 14.59
N ASN A 172 0.29 -13.58 15.84
CA ASN A 172 1.28 -13.85 16.89
C ASN A 172 2.71 -13.56 16.43
N THR A 173 2.92 -12.39 15.86
CA THR A 173 4.21 -11.92 15.33
C THR A 173 4.55 -10.54 15.88
N LYS A 174 5.75 -10.06 15.58
CA LYS A 174 6.04 -8.63 15.77
C LYS A 174 5.05 -7.78 14.94
N PRO A 175 4.65 -6.60 15.42
CA PRO A 175 3.74 -5.70 14.70
C PRO A 175 4.47 -5.04 13.52
N LEU A 176 4.78 -5.83 12.51
CA LEU A 176 5.47 -5.43 11.28
C LEU A 176 4.72 -5.99 10.08
N ILE A 177 4.43 -5.14 9.12
CA ILE A 177 3.87 -5.52 7.82
C ILE A 177 4.83 -5.01 6.74
N PRO A 178 5.60 -5.89 6.08
CA PRO A 178 6.52 -5.49 5.01
C PRO A 178 5.73 -4.95 3.81
N MET A 179 5.75 -3.63 3.59
CA MET A 179 4.87 -2.98 2.60
C MET A 179 5.56 -2.75 1.27
N ALA A 180 6.77 -2.19 1.28
CA ALA A 180 7.50 -1.89 0.06
C ALA A 180 9.01 -1.93 0.30
N GLY A 181 9.74 -2.15 -0.79
CA GLY A 181 11.19 -2.23 -0.76
C GLY A 181 11.81 -2.06 -2.13
N ILE A 182 13.05 -2.45 -2.24
CA ILE A 182 13.79 -2.47 -3.51
C ILE A 182 13.77 -3.91 -4.03
N ILE A 183 13.32 -4.06 -5.26
CA ILE A 183 13.52 -5.27 -6.06
C ILE A 183 14.50 -4.97 -7.19
N ALA A 184 15.29 -5.95 -7.58
CA ALA A 184 16.25 -5.83 -8.66
C ALA A 184 16.18 -7.04 -9.59
N ASN A 185 16.51 -6.82 -10.85
CA ASN A 185 16.77 -7.90 -11.78
C ASN A 185 18.02 -8.67 -11.33
N GLU A 186 17.92 -10.00 -11.19
CA GLU A 186 19.00 -10.83 -10.64
C GLU A 186 20.25 -10.82 -11.53
N GLU A 187 20.08 -10.81 -12.84
CA GLU A 187 21.22 -10.75 -13.78
C GLU A 187 22.01 -9.44 -13.66
N TYR A 188 21.30 -8.34 -13.43
CA TYR A 188 21.92 -7.03 -13.23
C TYR A 188 22.58 -6.90 -11.84
N PHE A 189 22.01 -7.55 -10.84
CA PHE A 189 22.50 -7.45 -9.45
C PHE A 189 23.75 -8.28 -9.19
N HIS A 190 23.96 -9.34 -9.97
CA HIS A 190 25.11 -10.22 -9.88
C HIS A 190 26.20 -9.92 -10.94
N ALA A 191 25.97 -8.96 -11.83
CA ALA A 191 26.95 -8.49 -12.81
C ALA A 191 27.91 -7.47 -12.19
#